data_ba9efaf4bc6c1f9502f3bca706c3b761
#
_entry.id   ba9efaf4bc6c1f9502f3bca706c3b761
#
_cell.length_a   1.000
_cell.length_b   1.000
_cell.length_c   1.000
_cell.angle_alpha   90.00
_cell.angle_beta   90.00
_cell.angle_gamma   90.00
#
_symmetry.space_group_name_H-M   'P 1'
#
loop_
_entity.id
_entity.type
_entity.pdbx_description
1 polymer ?
#
loop_
_entity_poly.entity_id
_entity_poly.type
_entity_poly.pdbx_seq_one_letter_code
_entity_poly.pdbx_strand_id
1 'polypeptide(L)'
;MVPSIFRYPPYHLSLLNAILMSKKNLIPAKNIYIDIEGVILTRGGVPAQHLEKFLIYILKNYSVFWLTSRCDGDIGYTLSYLSKFVPEEILPLLKRIKPTKFAIDKTDAIDFNNRFFWLDDEIFASEKNALDKHDKYDSWIEIDLMKNPNQLIHLIHNKLYLN
;
A
#
# COMPACT_ATOMS: atom_id res chain seq x y z
N MET A 1 29.59 46.32 36.56
CA MET A 1 29.30 44.87 36.47
C MET A 1 28.24 44.69 35.41
N VAL A 2 28.62 44.13 34.25
CA VAL A 2 27.73 43.89 33.14
C VAL A 2 27.44 42.37 33.12
N PRO A 3 26.19 41.92 33.05
CA PRO A 3 25.90 40.47 33.04
C PRO A 3 26.27 39.85 31.69
N SER A 4 26.96 38.72 31.75
CA SER A 4 27.36 37.92 30.59
C SER A 4 26.14 37.32 29.89
N ILE A 5 25.98 37.67 28.63
CA ILE A 5 24.98 37.09 27.75
C ILE A 5 25.48 35.68 27.35
N PHE A 6 24.80 34.67 27.85
CA PHE A 6 25.00 33.27 27.36
C PHE A 6 24.63 33.17 25.88
N ARG A 7 25.64 33.12 24.99
CA ARG A 7 25.47 32.76 23.60
C ARG A 7 25.31 31.24 23.52
N TYR A 8 24.12 30.76 23.17
CA TYR A 8 23.91 29.38 22.79
C TYR A 8 24.61 29.09 21.45
N PRO A 9 25.33 27.96 21.33
CA PRO A 9 26.02 27.65 20.09
C PRO A 9 25.05 27.31 18.94
N PRO A 10 25.40 27.61 17.65
CA PRO A 10 24.48 27.54 16.51
C PRO A 10 24.09 26.12 16.07
N TYR A 11 24.50 25.11 16.80
CA TYR A 11 24.25 23.70 16.44
C TYR A 11 22.82 23.21 16.70
N HIS A 12 22.03 23.96 17.51
CA HIS A 12 20.66 23.58 17.80
C HIS A 12 19.69 23.77 16.64
N LEU A 13 19.97 24.72 15.74
CA LEU A 13 19.15 24.95 14.55
C LEU A 13 19.35 23.86 13.47
N SER A 14 20.54 23.31 13.37
CA SER A 14 20.84 22.26 12.36
C SER A 14 20.18 20.93 12.71
N LEU A 15 20.14 20.57 14.00
CA LEU A 15 19.46 19.36 14.47
C LEU A 15 17.93 19.46 14.36
N LEU A 16 17.36 20.64 14.72
CA LEU A 16 15.92 20.88 14.54
C LEU A 16 15.53 20.86 13.06
N ASN A 17 16.35 21.47 12.20
CA ASN A 17 16.11 21.43 10.76
C ASN A 17 16.29 20.01 10.18
N ALA A 18 17.25 19.22 10.65
CA ALA A 18 17.41 17.82 10.27
C ALA A 18 16.21 16.96 10.74
N ILE A 19 15.70 17.20 11.94
CA ILE A 19 14.50 16.52 12.48
C ILE A 19 13.24 16.97 11.73
N LEU A 20 13.12 18.27 11.40
CA LEU A 20 12.02 18.80 10.60
C LEU A 20 12.07 18.34 9.14
N MET A 21 13.27 18.23 8.55
CA MET A 21 13.46 17.67 7.20
C MET A 21 13.20 16.17 7.19
N SER A 22 13.59 15.42 8.24
CA SER A 22 13.24 14.00 8.42
C SER A 22 11.73 13.79 8.57
N LYS A 23 11.03 14.68 9.29
CA LYS A 23 9.56 14.64 9.41
C LYS A 23 8.83 15.08 8.14
N LYS A 24 9.46 15.92 7.29
CA LYS A 24 8.85 16.42 6.05
C LYS A 24 8.78 15.33 4.95
N ASN A 25 9.55 14.24 5.10
CA ASN A 25 9.51 13.08 4.20
C ASN A 25 8.53 11.98 4.65
N LEU A 26 7.80 12.18 5.75
CA LEU A 26 6.81 11.24 6.29
C LEU A 26 5.37 11.72 6.02
N ILE A 27 5.07 12.05 4.75
CA ILE A 27 3.66 12.10 4.34
C ILE A 27 3.24 10.63 4.19
N PRO A 28 2.31 10.13 5.02
CA PRO A 28 1.91 8.72 4.94
C PRO A 28 1.36 8.41 3.55
N ALA A 29 1.61 7.22 3.06
CA ALA A 29 1.01 6.76 1.81
C ALA A 29 -0.52 6.89 1.94
N LYS A 30 -1.13 7.62 1.00
CA LYS A 30 -2.57 7.89 1.04
C LYS A 30 -3.37 6.76 0.42
N ASN A 31 -2.80 6.11 -0.58
CA ASN A 31 -3.47 5.09 -1.39
C ASN A 31 -2.79 3.73 -1.21
N ILE A 32 -3.59 2.67 -1.22
CA ILE A 32 -3.11 1.29 -1.39
C ILE A 32 -3.84 0.70 -2.59
N TYR A 33 -3.08 0.14 -3.51
CA TYR A 33 -3.53 -0.63 -4.65
C TYR A 33 -3.25 -2.10 -4.38
N ILE A 34 -4.25 -2.97 -4.55
CA ILE A 34 -4.10 -4.40 -4.25
C ILE A 34 -4.60 -5.27 -5.40
N ASP A 35 -3.87 -6.31 -5.71
CA ASP A 35 -4.34 -7.39 -6.57
C ASP A 35 -5.15 -8.42 -5.76
N ILE A 36 -5.79 -9.34 -6.45
CA ILE A 36 -6.53 -10.47 -5.87
C ILE A 36 -5.63 -11.69 -5.78
N GLU A 37 -5.17 -12.17 -6.91
CA GLU A 37 -4.31 -13.34 -6.99
C GLU A 37 -2.93 -13.01 -6.38
N GLY A 38 -2.44 -13.87 -5.52
CA GLY A 38 -1.18 -13.65 -4.79
C GLY A 38 -1.28 -12.71 -3.57
N VAL A 39 -2.37 -11.93 -3.41
CA VAL A 39 -2.54 -10.96 -2.30
C VAL A 39 -3.73 -11.31 -1.42
N ILE A 40 -4.95 -11.31 -1.96
CA ILE A 40 -6.18 -11.69 -1.25
C ILE A 40 -6.33 -13.21 -1.22
N LEU A 41 -6.04 -13.83 -2.34
CA LEU A 41 -6.01 -15.27 -2.52
C LEU A 41 -4.59 -15.72 -2.84
N THR A 42 -4.20 -16.86 -2.30
CA THR A 42 -3.01 -17.55 -2.82
C THR A 42 -3.24 -17.95 -4.28
N ARG A 43 -2.19 -18.29 -5.02
CA ARG A 43 -2.32 -18.82 -6.39
C ARG A 43 -3.16 -20.11 -6.47
N GLY A 44 -3.35 -20.80 -5.33
CA GLY A 44 -4.24 -21.96 -5.20
C GLY A 44 -5.69 -21.61 -4.88
N GLY A 45 -6.08 -20.32 -4.84
CA GLY A 45 -7.45 -19.90 -4.55
C GLY A 45 -7.84 -19.98 -3.08
N VAL A 46 -6.87 -20.13 -2.16
CA VAL A 46 -7.13 -20.14 -0.71
C VAL A 46 -6.98 -18.71 -0.19
N PRO A 47 -7.89 -18.21 0.67
CA PRO A 47 -7.74 -16.90 1.29
C PRO A 47 -6.40 -16.76 2.02
N ALA A 48 -5.77 -15.61 1.88
CA ALA A 48 -4.50 -15.30 2.55
C ALA A 48 -4.65 -15.38 4.07
N GLN A 49 -3.61 -15.86 4.75
CA GLN A 49 -3.59 -15.85 6.22
C GLN A 49 -3.69 -14.41 6.74
N HIS A 50 -4.43 -14.21 7.83
CA HIS A 50 -4.68 -12.89 8.45
C HIS A 50 -5.39 -11.86 7.55
N LEU A 51 -6.07 -12.31 6.48
CA LEU A 51 -6.76 -11.45 5.52
C LEU A 51 -7.71 -10.45 6.20
N GLU A 52 -8.56 -10.91 7.12
CA GLU A 52 -9.51 -10.05 7.82
C GLU A 52 -8.81 -8.91 8.57
N LYS A 53 -7.79 -9.23 9.38
CA LYS A 53 -7.01 -8.25 10.14
C LYS A 53 -6.33 -7.25 9.22
N PHE A 54 -5.79 -7.73 8.11
CA PHE A 54 -5.15 -6.91 7.09
C PHE A 54 -6.16 -5.93 6.46
N LEU A 55 -7.31 -6.42 6.00
CA LEU A 55 -8.36 -5.59 5.40
C LEU A 55 -8.88 -4.53 6.38
N ILE A 56 -9.16 -4.90 7.63
CA ILE A 56 -9.58 -3.93 8.66
C ILE A 56 -8.55 -2.82 8.82
N TYR A 57 -7.26 -3.17 8.88
CA TYR A 57 -6.17 -2.21 9.05
C TYR A 57 -6.05 -1.25 7.87
N ILE A 58 -5.96 -1.78 6.64
CA ILE A 58 -5.76 -0.92 5.46
C ILE A 58 -6.99 -0.04 5.16
N LEU A 59 -8.19 -0.56 5.34
CA LEU A 59 -9.44 0.19 5.14
C LEU A 59 -9.68 1.29 6.19
N LYS A 60 -9.06 1.16 7.37
CA LYS A 60 -9.09 2.20 8.42
C LYS A 60 -8.11 3.33 8.14
N ASN A 61 -6.95 3.02 7.58
CA ASN A 61 -5.82 3.95 7.52
C ASN A 61 -5.55 4.52 6.12
N TYR A 62 -6.11 3.91 5.06
CA TYR A 62 -5.80 4.24 3.66
C TYR A 62 -7.05 4.32 2.78
N SER A 63 -6.92 5.00 1.65
CA SER A 63 -7.82 4.81 0.51
C SER A 63 -7.38 3.56 -0.26
N VAL A 64 -8.20 2.51 -0.26
CA VAL A 64 -7.85 1.22 -0.86
C VAL A 64 -8.53 1.06 -2.22
N PHE A 65 -7.77 0.56 -3.20
CA PHE A 65 -8.20 0.39 -4.58
C PHE A 65 -7.90 -1.02 -5.07
N TRP A 66 -8.83 -1.60 -5.82
CA TRP A 66 -8.56 -2.80 -6.59
C TRP A 66 -7.61 -2.47 -7.75
N LEU A 67 -6.58 -3.27 -7.95
CA LEU A 67 -5.67 -3.17 -9.09
C LEU A 67 -5.47 -4.57 -9.68
N THR A 68 -6.54 -5.08 -10.27
CA THR A 68 -6.67 -6.45 -10.74
C THR A 68 -7.45 -6.49 -12.04
N SER A 69 -7.11 -7.42 -12.94
CA SER A 69 -7.89 -7.67 -14.16
C SER A 69 -9.32 -8.18 -13.89
N ARG A 70 -9.62 -8.52 -12.63
CA ARG A 70 -10.96 -8.90 -12.17
C ARG A 70 -11.85 -7.71 -11.83
N CYS A 71 -11.34 -6.49 -11.97
CA CYS A 71 -12.08 -5.26 -11.75
C CYS A 71 -11.98 -4.37 -13.00
N ASP A 72 -13.09 -4.19 -13.69
CA ASP A 72 -13.19 -3.32 -14.87
C ASP A 72 -14.08 -2.10 -14.56
N GLY A 73 -13.72 -1.36 -13.50
CA GLY A 73 -14.47 -0.21 -13.03
C GLY A 73 -15.76 -0.56 -12.28
N ASP A 74 -16.10 -1.85 -12.17
CA ASP A 74 -17.28 -2.34 -11.43
C ASP A 74 -16.87 -3.40 -10.40
N ILE A 75 -17.28 -3.17 -9.15
CA ILE A 75 -17.00 -4.06 -8.03
C ILE A 75 -17.86 -5.34 -8.06
N GLY A 76 -19.01 -5.34 -8.75
CA GLY A 76 -19.97 -6.45 -8.72
C GLY A 76 -19.34 -7.76 -9.21
N TYR A 77 -18.61 -7.70 -10.31
CA TYR A 77 -17.90 -8.87 -10.85
C TYR A 77 -16.81 -9.36 -9.88
N THR A 78 -16.02 -8.44 -9.32
CA THR A 78 -14.97 -8.74 -8.34
C THR A 78 -15.53 -9.45 -7.11
N LEU A 79 -16.62 -8.94 -6.54
CA LEU A 79 -17.27 -9.55 -5.37
C LEU A 79 -17.89 -10.91 -5.70
N SER A 80 -18.54 -11.03 -6.86
CA SER A 80 -19.09 -12.31 -7.32
C SER A 80 -18.01 -13.38 -7.50
N TYR A 81 -16.84 -12.99 -7.98
CA TYR A 81 -15.69 -13.89 -8.07
C TYR A 81 -15.20 -14.29 -6.67
N LEU A 82 -14.92 -13.31 -5.79
CA LEU A 82 -14.34 -13.54 -4.47
C LEU A 82 -15.28 -14.31 -3.54
N SER A 83 -16.61 -14.16 -3.67
CA SER A 83 -17.58 -14.90 -2.86
C SER A 83 -17.49 -16.43 -2.97
N LYS A 84 -16.80 -16.93 -4.00
CA LYS A 84 -16.57 -18.37 -4.18
C LYS A 84 -15.42 -18.92 -3.34
N PHE A 85 -14.58 -18.03 -2.81
CA PHE A 85 -13.32 -18.40 -2.14
C PHE A 85 -13.22 -17.91 -0.71
N VAL A 86 -13.73 -16.70 -0.42
CA VAL A 86 -13.63 -16.11 0.92
C VAL A 86 -14.88 -16.38 1.76
N PRO A 87 -14.74 -16.43 3.09
CA PRO A 87 -15.88 -16.47 4.00
C PRO A 87 -16.82 -15.27 3.80
N GLU A 88 -18.12 -15.48 3.99
CA GLU A 88 -19.15 -14.45 3.75
C GLU A 88 -18.92 -13.19 4.60
N GLU A 89 -18.42 -13.34 5.82
CA GLU A 89 -18.10 -12.24 6.75
C GLU A 89 -16.98 -11.31 6.23
N ILE A 90 -16.18 -11.74 5.27
CA ILE A 90 -15.12 -10.91 4.65
C ILE A 90 -15.68 -10.00 3.54
N LEU A 91 -16.77 -10.40 2.89
CA LEU A 91 -17.34 -9.67 1.75
C LEU A 91 -17.68 -8.20 2.04
N PRO A 92 -18.24 -7.83 3.23
CA PRO A 92 -18.49 -6.44 3.57
C PRO A 92 -17.21 -5.56 3.59
N LEU A 93 -16.06 -6.13 3.96
CA LEU A 93 -14.77 -5.42 3.93
C LEU A 93 -14.33 -5.22 2.48
N LEU A 94 -14.37 -6.27 1.66
CA LEU A 94 -13.98 -6.22 0.25
C LEU A 94 -14.82 -5.23 -0.56
N LYS A 95 -16.12 -5.10 -0.23
CA LYS A 95 -17.03 -4.13 -0.85
C LYS A 95 -16.62 -2.66 -0.66
N ARG A 96 -15.81 -2.36 0.35
CA ARG A 96 -15.34 -1.00 0.64
C ARG A 96 -14.13 -0.60 -0.21
N ILE A 97 -13.51 -1.53 -0.89
CA ILE A 97 -12.36 -1.28 -1.77
C ILE A 97 -12.87 -0.66 -3.08
N LYS A 98 -12.28 0.45 -3.48
CA LYS A 98 -12.71 1.22 -4.64
C LYS A 98 -12.32 0.52 -5.94
N PRO A 99 -13.18 0.49 -6.94
CA PRO A 99 -12.84 -0.09 -8.24
C PRO A 99 -11.83 0.79 -8.98
N THR A 100 -11.01 0.14 -9.83
CA THR A 100 -10.21 0.80 -10.87
C THR A 100 -10.47 0.16 -12.22
N LYS A 101 -10.00 0.82 -13.27
CA LYS A 101 -10.03 0.31 -14.63
C LYS A 101 -8.71 0.66 -15.33
N PHE A 102 -8.13 -0.28 -16.01
CA PHE A 102 -6.95 -0.11 -16.88
C PHE A 102 -7.11 -0.95 -18.14
N ALA A 103 -6.38 -0.60 -19.20
CA ALA A 103 -6.50 -1.30 -20.48
C ALA A 103 -5.47 -2.43 -20.60
N ILE A 104 -4.20 -2.12 -20.37
CA ILE A 104 -3.08 -3.07 -20.53
C ILE A 104 -2.29 -3.13 -19.23
N ASP A 105 -1.66 -2.05 -18.84
CA ASP A 105 -0.80 -1.98 -17.66
C ASP A 105 -1.59 -1.50 -16.43
N LYS A 106 -1.42 -2.16 -15.31
CA LYS A 106 -2.02 -1.76 -14.02
C LYS A 106 -1.63 -0.33 -13.65
N THR A 107 -0.44 0.12 -14.05
CA THR A 107 0.06 1.47 -13.80
C THR A 107 -0.79 2.59 -14.40
N ASP A 108 -1.62 2.32 -15.43
CA ASP A 108 -2.57 3.28 -16.01
C ASP A 108 -3.64 3.72 -15.00
N ALA A 109 -3.93 2.89 -14.00
CA ALA A 109 -4.91 3.18 -12.94
C ALA A 109 -4.29 3.72 -11.65
N ILE A 110 -2.97 3.92 -11.58
CA ILE A 110 -2.28 4.45 -10.41
C ILE A 110 -2.17 5.97 -10.49
N ASP A 111 -2.60 6.65 -9.42
CA ASP A 111 -2.35 8.09 -9.26
C ASP A 111 -0.93 8.34 -8.73
N PHE A 112 0.00 8.61 -9.63
CA PHE A 112 1.41 8.90 -9.33
C PHE A 112 1.63 10.23 -8.60
N ASN A 113 0.66 11.14 -8.55
CA ASN A 113 0.77 12.41 -7.83
C ASN A 113 0.65 12.21 -6.32
N ASN A 114 0.08 11.10 -5.87
CA ASN A 114 -0.03 10.74 -4.47
C ASN A 114 1.04 9.70 -4.08
N ARG A 115 1.37 9.66 -2.78
CA ARG A 115 2.13 8.53 -2.24
C ARG A 115 1.20 7.32 -2.18
N PHE A 116 1.70 6.16 -2.56
CA PHE A 116 0.94 4.92 -2.56
C PHE A 116 1.81 3.72 -2.23
N PHE A 117 1.15 2.62 -1.89
CA PHE A 117 1.69 1.26 -1.96
C PHE A 117 0.91 0.47 -3.00
N TRP A 118 1.61 -0.35 -3.74
CA TRP A 118 1.04 -1.33 -4.66
C TRP A 118 1.47 -2.73 -4.24
N LEU A 119 0.50 -3.56 -3.83
CA LEU A 119 0.69 -4.93 -3.36
C LEU A 119 0.28 -5.89 -4.47
N ASP A 120 1.24 -6.67 -4.95
CA ASP A 120 1.07 -7.60 -6.07
C ASP A 120 2.11 -8.71 -5.97
N ASP A 121 1.85 -9.88 -6.52
CA ASP A 121 2.81 -10.99 -6.55
C ASP A 121 3.70 -10.96 -7.79
N GLU A 122 3.38 -10.11 -8.77
CA GLU A 122 4.12 -9.97 -10.01
C GLU A 122 4.05 -8.55 -10.57
N ILE A 123 5.10 -8.11 -11.22
CA ILE A 123 5.17 -6.83 -11.94
C ILE A 123 5.77 -7.06 -13.32
N PHE A 124 5.12 -6.54 -14.37
CA PHE A 124 5.64 -6.62 -15.73
C PHE A 124 6.72 -5.56 -16.01
N ALA A 125 7.55 -5.84 -17.03
CA ALA A 125 8.64 -4.92 -17.38
C ALA A 125 8.15 -3.51 -17.75
N SER A 126 7.00 -3.38 -18.43
CA SER A 126 6.37 -2.09 -18.74
C SER A 126 5.94 -1.33 -17.48
N GLU A 127 5.35 -2.02 -16.52
CA GLU A 127 4.89 -1.48 -15.25
C GLU A 127 6.07 -1.05 -14.37
N LYS A 128 7.14 -1.87 -14.34
CA LYS A 128 8.39 -1.51 -13.67
C LYS A 128 8.97 -0.24 -14.26
N ASN A 129 9.06 -0.13 -15.58
CA ASN A 129 9.55 1.05 -16.26
C ASN A 129 8.70 2.30 -15.95
N ALA A 130 7.37 2.14 -15.83
CA ALA A 130 6.49 3.24 -15.44
C ALA A 130 6.76 3.70 -14.00
N LEU A 131 6.95 2.78 -13.05
CA LEU A 131 7.32 3.11 -11.67
C LEU A 131 8.68 3.83 -11.61
N ASP A 132 9.68 3.31 -12.32
CA ASP A 132 11.04 3.90 -12.36
C ASP A 132 11.01 5.32 -12.94
N LYS A 133 10.23 5.54 -14.01
CA LYS A 133 10.07 6.87 -14.63
C LYS A 133 9.47 7.91 -13.65
N HIS A 134 8.69 7.48 -12.69
CA HIS A 134 8.08 8.34 -11.68
C HIS A 134 8.81 8.33 -10.33
N ASP A 135 9.97 7.66 -10.23
CA ASP A 135 10.71 7.50 -8.97
C ASP A 135 9.86 6.81 -7.87
N LYS A 136 9.07 5.80 -8.26
CA LYS A 136 8.08 5.11 -7.39
C LYS A 136 8.29 3.59 -7.30
N TYR A 137 9.42 3.07 -7.73
CA TYR A 137 9.67 1.63 -7.67
C TYR A 137 9.52 1.07 -6.26
N ASP A 138 9.97 1.79 -5.24
CA ASP A 138 9.86 1.40 -3.82
C ASP A 138 8.41 1.39 -3.28
N SER A 139 7.46 1.91 -4.06
CA SER A 139 6.04 1.83 -3.73
C SER A 139 5.43 0.47 -4.05
N TRP A 140 6.06 -0.32 -4.93
CA TRP A 140 5.66 -1.69 -5.18
C TRP A 140 6.18 -2.60 -4.06
N ILE A 141 5.28 -3.45 -3.56
CA ILE A 141 5.55 -4.43 -2.51
C ILE A 141 5.22 -5.80 -3.08
N GLU A 142 6.25 -6.56 -3.36
CA GLU A 142 6.08 -7.96 -3.77
C GLU A 142 5.45 -8.77 -2.65
N ILE A 143 4.37 -9.46 -2.98
CA ILE A 143 3.69 -10.39 -2.08
C ILE A 143 3.97 -11.81 -2.55
N ASP A 144 4.57 -12.60 -1.67
CA ASP A 144 4.82 -14.03 -1.91
C ASP A 144 4.28 -14.87 -0.74
N LEU A 145 2.98 -15.13 -0.80
CA LEU A 145 2.28 -15.90 0.25
C LEU A 145 2.71 -17.36 0.29
N MET A 146 3.36 -17.87 -0.75
CA MET A 146 3.89 -19.24 -0.76
C MET A 146 5.16 -19.34 0.08
N LYS A 147 6.05 -18.34 -0.02
CA LYS A 147 7.27 -18.28 0.82
C LYS A 147 6.99 -17.73 2.21
N ASN A 148 6.07 -16.77 2.33
CA ASN A 148 5.74 -16.12 3.58
C ASN A 148 4.23 -16.04 3.79
N PRO A 149 3.57 -17.09 4.28
CA PRO A 149 2.12 -17.09 4.51
C PRO A 149 1.65 -15.99 5.48
N ASN A 150 2.51 -15.51 6.36
CA ASN A 150 2.24 -14.43 7.33
C ASN A 150 2.56 -13.02 6.80
N GLN A 151 2.85 -12.86 5.50
CA GLN A 151 3.33 -11.59 4.97
C GLN A 151 2.35 -10.43 5.22
N LEU A 152 1.05 -10.66 5.11
CA LEU A 152 0.04 -9.60 5.32
C LEU A 152 0.10 -9.02 6.74
N ILE A 153 0.26 -9.86 7.77
CA ILE A 153 0.38 -9.36 9.14
C ILE A 153 1.74 -8.68 9.38
N HIS A 154 2.80 -9.17 8.76
CA HIS A 154 4.11 -8.53 8.83
C HIS A 154 4.12 -7.13 8.18
N LEU A 155 3.38 -6.94 7.08
CA LEU A 155 3.24 -5.63 6.44
C LEU A 155 2.60 -4.60 7.38
N ILE A 156 1.56 -4.99 8.10
CA ILE A 156 0.92 -4.12 9.10
C ILE A 156 1.96 -3.63 10.11
N HIS A 157 2.77 -4.53 10.65
CA HIS A 157 3.69 -4.21 11.76
C HIS A 157 4.96 -3.49 11.30
N ASN A 158 5.46 -3.75 10.10
CA ASN A 158 6.79 -3.31 9.68
C ASN A 158 6.78 -2.19 8.64
N LYS A 159 5.89 -2.22 7.66
CA LYS A 159 5.93 -1.30 6.53
C LYS A 159 4.79 -0.28 6.54
N LEU A 160 3.59 -0.73 6.87
CA LEU A 160 2.40 0.13 6.87
C LEU A 160 2.23 0.88 8.19
N TYR A 161 2.75 0.38 9.31
CA TYR A 161 2.64 1.03 10.62
C TYR A 161 3.54 2.26 10.79
N LEU A 162 4.68 2.31 10.07
CA LEU A 162 5.69 3.37 10.20
C LEU A 162 5.48 4.56 9.26
N ASN A 163 4.44 4.55 8.46
CA ASN A 163 4.06 5.58 7.51
C ASN A 163 2.71 6.18 7.95
#